data_6eb013e8d08b00e5ba98c47ea7d6767a
#
_entry.id   6eb013e8d08b00e5ba98c47ea7d6767a
#
_cell.length_a   1.000
_cell.length_b   1.000
_cell.length_c   1.000
_cell.angle_alpha   90.00
_cell.angle_beta   90.00
_cell.angle_gamma   90.00
#
_symmetry.space_group_name_H-M   'P 1'
#
loop_
_entity.id
_entity.type
_entity.pdbx_description
1 polymer ?
#
loop_
_entity_poly.entity_id
_entity_poly.type
_entity_poly.pdbx_seq_one_letter_code
_entity_poly.pdbx_strand_id
1 'polypeptide(L)'
;AIYRISDVVMGVMSNPFYVDMGYSKDEVATISKVYGVIMTIVGAAIGGVLTAKIGIMRTLFLGAVLSAATNLLFVWLAGRGHDVSGLIFTISADNLSAGIASCAFIAYLSGLTNSAYSATQYALFSSVMFLLPKFIAGFRGQFVDTYGSESFLITTALLGLYVLIL
;
A
#
# COMPACT_ATOMS: atom_id res chain seq x y z
N ALA A 1 11.33 2.33 -7.08
CA ALA A 1 10.40 3.47 -6.86
C ALA A 1 8.99 3.14 -7.36
N ILE A 2 8.84 2.65 -8.59
CA ILE A 2 7.53 2.38 -9.23
C ILE A 2 6.69 1.38 -8.41
N TYR A 3 7.29 0.34 -7.87
CA TYR A 3 6.64 -0.69 -7.06
C TYR A 3 5.79 -0.14 -5.89
N ARG A 4 6.21 0.95 -5.26
CA ARG A 4 5.54 1.53 -4.09
C ARG A 4 4.65 2.74 -4.40
N ILE A 5 4.56 3.17 -5.67
CA ILE A 5 3.77 4.35 -6.05
C ILE A 5 2.31 4.17 -5.67
N SER A 6 1.70 3.06 -6.05
CA SER A 6 0.29 2.76 -5.81
C SER A 6 -0.04 2.80 -4.31
N ASP A 7 0.75 2.11 -3.47
CA ASP A 7 0.54 2.05 -2.01
C ASP A 7 0.69 3.42 -1.35
N VAL A 8 1.74 4.18 -1.72
CA VAL A 8 2.00 5.50 -1.10
C VAL A 8 0.93 6.50 -1.51
N VAL A 9 0.52 6.50 -2.77
CA VAL A 9 -0.52 7.40 -3.29
C VAL A 9 -1.86 7.05 -2.64
N MET A 10 -2.22 5.76 -2.53
CA MET A 10 -3.44 5.30 -1.88
C MET A 10 -3.44 5.63 -0.38
N GLY A 11 -2.33 5.37 0.32
CA GLY A 11 -2.21 5.66 1.75
C GLY A 11 -2.41 7.13 2.11
N VAL A 12 -2.02 8.05 1.21
CA VAL A 12 -2.26 9.49 1.39
C VAL A 12 -3.75 9.83 1.18
N MET A 13 -4.47 9.07 0.31
CA MET A 13 -5.88 9.31 -0.01
C MET A 13 -6.85 8.67 0.97
N SER A 14 -6.44 7.64 1.70
CA SER A 14 -7.33 6.86 2.55
C SER A 14 -8.07 7.70 3.60
N ASN A 15 -7.40 8.62 4.27
CA ASN A 15 -8.04 9.46 5.29
C ASN A 15 -9.15 10.39 4.77
N PRO A 16 -8.94 11.22 3.72
CA PRO A 16 -10.01 11.97 3.09
C PRO A 16 -11.15 11.08 2.58
N PHE A 17 -10.81 9.95 1.95
CA PHE A 17 -11.79 9.00 1.46
C PHE A 17 -12.73 8.50 2.55
N TYR A 18 -12.22 8.16 3.74
CA TYR A 18 -13.05 7.74 4.86
C TYR A 18 -13.99 8.84 5.36
N VAL A 19 -13.52 10.09 5.38
CA VAL A 19 -14.34 11.24 5.77
C VAL A 19 -15.46 11.49 4.74
N ASP A 20 -15.14 11.42 3.45
CA ASP A 20 -16.12 11.60 2.36
C ASP A 20 -17.20 10.49 2.38
N MET A 21 -16.85 9.29 2.82
CA MET A 21 -17.76 8.16 3.01
C MET A 21 -18.61 8.25 4.30
N GLY A 22 -18.41 9.29 5.12
CA GLY A 22 -19.16 9.52 6.34
C GLY A 22 -18.70 8.73 7.56
N TYR A 23 -17.50 8.11 7.50
CA TYR A 23 -16.93 7.45 8.67
C TYR A 23 -16.38 8.47 9.67
N SER A 24 -16.60 8.23 10.96
CA SER A 24 -16.00 9.07 11.99
C SER A 24 -14.49 8.83 12.11
N LYS A 25 -13.75 9.88 12.47
CA LYS A 25 -12.29 9.76 12.69
C LYS A 25 -11.93 8.75 13.76
N ASP A 26 -12.79 8.58 14.77
CA ASP A 26 -12.57 7.64 15.86
C ASP A 26 -12.80 6.18 15.41
N GLU A 27 -13.81 5.91 14.58
CA GLU A 27 -14.03 4.60 13.96
C GLU A 27 -12.85 4.18 13.11
N VAL A 28 -12.42 5.05 12.19
CA VAL A 28 -11.28 4.79 11.32
C VAL A 28 -10.00 4.59 12.14
N ALA A 29 -9.75 5.45 13.14
CA ALA A 29 -8.57 5.36 13.99
C ALA A 29 -8.55 4.05 14.79
N THR A 30 -9.68 3.63 15.34
CA THR A 30 -9.79 2.39 16.11
C THR A 30 -9.57 1.17 15.22
N ILE A 31 -10.23 1.12 14.07
CA ILE A 31 -10.09 0.01 13.10
C ILE A 31 -8.66 -0.07 12.58
N SER A 32 -8.07 1.04 12.17
CA SER A 32 -6.70 1.08 11.64
C SER A 32 -5.67 0.70 12.69
N LYS A 33 -5.82 1.17 13.94
CA LYS A 33 -4.89 0.85 15.03
C LYS A 33 -4.98 -0.59 15.50
N VAL A 34 -6.15 -1.17 15.55
CA VAL A 34 -6.35 -2.54 16.05
C VAL A 34 -6.15 -3.53 14.90
N TYR A 35 -7.04 -3.50 13.90
CA TYR A 35 -7.00 -4.47 12.80
C TYR A 35 -5.83 -4.21 11.86
N GLY A 36 -5.55 -2.94 11.52
CA GLY A 36 -4.47 -2.59 10.62
C GLY A 36 -3.11 -3.03 11.14
N VAL A 37 -2.77 -2.72 12.40
CA VAL A 37 -1.47 -3.10 12.98
C VAL A 37 -1.33 -4.62 13.09
N ILE A 38 -2.35 -5.33 13.58
CA ILE A 38 -2.33 -6.79 13.69
C ILE A 38 -2.12 -7.41 12.30
N MET A 39 -2.89 -6.98 11.31
CA MET A 39 -2.80 -7.52 9.95
C MET A 39 -1.48 -7.18 9.26
N THR A 40 -0.88 -6.04 9.53
CA THR A 40 0.46 -5.71 9.03
C THR A 40 1.51 -6.66 9.61
N ILE A 41 1.47 -6.97 10.90
CA ILE A 41 2.38 -7.91 11.55
C ILE A 41 2.20 -9.31 10.98
N VAL A 42 0.97 -9.78 10.87
CA VAL A 42 0.64 -11.08 10.27
C VAL A 42 1.11 -11.14 8.81
N GLY A 43 0.86 -10.08 8.05
CA GLY A 43 1.33 -9.94 6.67
C GLY A 43 2.86 -10.00 6.56
N ALA A 44 3.58 -9.31 7.43
CA ALA A 44 5.04 -9.35 7.46
C ALA A 44 5.57 -10.75 7.79
N ALA A 45 4.96 -11.46 8.75
CA ALA A 45 5.32 -12.84 9.07
C ALA A 45 5.09 -13.78 7.88
N ILE A 46 3.92 -13.69 7.23
CA ILE A 46 3.62 -14.46 6.02
C ILE A 46 4.60 -14.10 4.90
N GLY A 47 4.88 -12.82 4.68
CA GLY A 47 5.84 -12.33 3.71
C GLY A 47 7.26 -12.86 3.93
N GLY A 48 7.70 -12.96 5.18
CA GLY A 48 8.97 -13.57 5.55
C GLY A 48 9.03 -15.05 5.17
N VAL A 49 8.00 -15.82 5.52
CA VAL A 49 7.89 -17.24 5.16
C VAL A 49 7.84 -17.44 3.65
N LEU A 50 7.05 -16.63 2.94
CA LEU A 50 6.97 -16.71 1.48
C LEU A 50 8.31 -16.37 0.83
N THR A 51 8.98 -15.31 1.29
CA THR A 51 10.30 -14.91 0.77
C THR A 51 11.33 -16.02 0.95
N ALA A 52 11.30 -16.74 2.08
CA ALA A 52 12.18 -17.88 2.33
C ALA A 52 11.84 -19.10 1.46
N LYS A 53 10.54 -19.37 1.21
CA LYS A 53 10.10 -20.57 0.47
C LYS A 53 10.10 -20.42 -1.04
N ILE A 54 9.57 -19.30 -1.56
CA ILE A 54 9.37 -19.10 -3.00
C ILE A 54 10.32 -18.06 -3.61
N GLY A 55 11.11 -17.40 -2.76
CA GLY A 55 12.10 -16.40 -3.16
C GLY A 55 11.57 -14.98 -3.20
N ILE A 56 12.49 -14.01 -3.16
CA ILE A 56 12.20 -12.57 -3.03
C ILE A 56 11.35 -12.05 -4.20
N MET A 57 11.74 -12.36 -5.45
CA MET A 57 11.06 -11.82 -6.65
C MET A 57 9.61 -12.27 -6.78
N ARG A 58 9.34 -13.55 -6.48
CA ARG A 58 7.96 -14.08 -6.52
C ARG A 58 7.10 -13.49 -5.42
N THR A 59 7.67 -13.28 -4.23
CA THR A 59 6.95 -12.64 -3.13
C THR A 59 6.70 -11.16 -3.40
N LEU A 60 7.63 -10.45 -4.05
CA LEU A 60 7.41 -9.08 -4.52
C LEU A 60 6.27 -9.01 -5.54
N PHE A 61 6.27 -9.90 -6.53
CA PHE A 61 5.20 -9.95 -7.52
C PHE A 61 3.84 -10.23 -6.86
N LEU A 62 3.78 -11.19 -5.94
CA LEU A 62 2.58 -11.49 -5.17
C LEU A 62 2.12 -10.28 -4.34
N GLY A 63 3.04 -9.59 -3.69
CA GLY A 63 2.75 -8.35 -2.96
C GLY A 63 2.17 -7.26 -3.86
N ALA A 64 2.70 -7.08 -5.08
CA ALA A 64 2.16 -6.13 -6.05
C ALA A 64 0.74 -6.50 -6.52
N VAL A 65 0.48 -7.78 -6.78
CA VAL A 65 -0.86 -8.29 -7.14
C VAL A 65 -1.86 -8.04 -6.01
N LEU A 66 -1.48 -8.39 -4.78
CA LEU A 66 -2.34 -8.18 -3.61
C LEU A 66 -2.61 -6.70 -3.37
N SER A 67 -1.61 -5.83 -3.50
CA SER A 67 -1.76 -4.39 -3.35
C SER A 67 -2.70 -3.80 -4.42
N ALA A 68 -2.59 -4.22 -5.68
CA ALA A 68 -3.52 -3.83 -6.73
C ALA A 68 -4.95 -4.31 -6.44
N ALA A 69 -5.10 -5.54 -5.94
CA ALA A 69 -6.40 -6.10 -5.57
C ALA A 69 -7.03 -5.34 -4.39
N THR A 70 -6.24 -4.96 -3.37
CA THR A 70 -6.76 -4.18 -2.23
C THR A 70 -7.17 -2.77 -2.64
N ASN A 71 -6.47 -2.14 -3.58
CA ASN A 71 -6.90 -0.86 -4.15
C ASN A 71 -8.29 -0.96 -4.82
N LEU A 72 -8.60 -2.09 -5.48
CA LEU A 72 -9.93 -2.34 -6.02
C LEU A 72 -10.98 -2.56 -4.91
N LEU A 73 -10.60 -3.08 -3.74
CA LEU A 73 -11.50 -3.17 -2.60
C LEU A 73 -11.93 -1.79 -2.09
N PHE A 74 -11.07 -0.78 -2.15
CA PHE A 74 -11.47 0.60 -1.82
C PHE A 74 -12.49 1.14 -2.82
N VAL A 75 -12.36 0.85 -4.12
CA VAL A 75 -13.37 1.20 -5.13
C VAL A 75 -14.70 0.50 -4.83
N TRP A 76 -14.66 -0.79 -4.49
CA TRP A 76 -15.84 -1.55 -4.11
C TRP A 76 -16.50 -1.00 -2.83
N LEU A 77 -15.70 -0.61 -1.82
CA LEU A 77 -16.19 0.02 -0.60
C LEU A 77 -16.86 1.35 -0.90
N ALA A 78 -16.30 2.16 -1.82
CA ALA A 78 -16.89 3.43 -2.25
C ALA A 78 -18.33 3.29 -2.75
N GLY A 79 -18.63 2.19 -3.45
CA GLY A 79 -19.98 1.90 -3.95
C GLY A 79 -20.99 1.45 -2.88
N ARG A 80 -20.53 1.12 -1.66
CA ARG A 80 -21.41 0.62 -0.59
C ARG A 80 -21.88 1.67 0.41
N GLY A 81 -21.27 2.85 0.42
CA GLY A 81 -21.54 3.88 1.41
C GLY A 81 -20.97 3.52 2.80
N HIS A 82 -21.63 3.94 3.87
CA HIS A 82 -21.18 3.72 5.25
C HIS A 82 -21.40 2.25 5.68
N ASP A 83 -20.43 1.38 5.38
CA ASP A 83 -20.42 -0.04 5.77
C ASP A 83 -19.18 -0.34 6.62
N VAL A 84 -19.34 -0.37 7.94
CA VAL A 84 -18.25 -0.62 8.92
C VAL A 84 -17.63 -2.02 8.71
N SER A 85 -18.40 -3.03 8.37
CA SER A 85 -17.89 -4.37 8.11
C SER A 85 -17.03 -4.40 6.85
N GLY A 86 -17.47 -3.73 5.80
CA GLY A 86 -16.68 -3.53 4.57
C GLY A 86 -15.40 -2.76 4.83
N LEU A 87 -15.44 -1.74 5.69
CA LEU A 87 -14.27 -0.97 6.10
C LEU A 87 -13.23 -1.84 6.83
N ILE A 88 -13.67 -2.63 7.83
CA ILE A 88 -12.78 -3.54 8.57
C ILE A 88 -12.12 -4.53 7.61
N PHE A 89 -12.88 -5.13 6.71
CA PHE A 89 -12.36 -6.07 5.73
C PHE A 89 -11.33 -5.42 4.81
N THR A 90 -11.63 -4.25 4.26
CA THR A 90 -10.76 -3.53 3.32
C THR A 90 -9.46 -3.10 4.01
N ILE A 91 -9.52 -2.50 5.21
CA ILE A 91 -8.34 -2.11 5.99
C ILE A 91 -7.50 -3.33 6.37
N SER A 92 -8.13 -4.43 6.75
CA SER A 92 -7.43 -5.66 7.12
C SER A 92 -6.70 -6.27 5.92
N ALA A 93 -7.36 -6.37 4.78
CA ALA A 93 -6.78 -6.89 3.54
C ALA A 93 -5.63 -6.01 3.03
N ASP A 94 -5.80 -4.70 3.05
CA ASP A 94 -4.79 -3.74 2.63
C ASP A 94 -3.54 -3.81 3.51
N ASN A 95 -3.70 -3.79 4.83
CA ASN A 95 -2.58 -3.88 5.76
C ASN A 95 -1.86 -5.23 5.71
N LEU A 96 -2.59 -6.33 5.50
CA LEU A 96 -2.01 -7.65 5.29
C LEU A 96 -1.14 -7.66 4.02
N SER A 97 -1.66 -7.16 2.93
CA SER A 97 -0.96 -7.01 1.66
C SER A 97 0.29 -6.13 1.79
N ALA A 98 0.15 -4.97 2.43
CA ALA A 98 1.24 -4.04 2.70
C ALA A 98 2.35 -4.68 3.57
N GLY A 99 1.98 -5.51 4.54
CA GLY A 99 2.92 -6.27 5.36
C GLY A 99 3.75 -7.26 4.54
N ILE A 100 3.09 -8.08 3.70
CA ILE A 100 3.75 -9.03 2.79
C ILE A 100 4.70 -8.29 1.83
N ALA A 101 4.20 -7.26 1.17
CA ALA A 101 4.94 -6.46 0.21
C ALA A 101 6.16 -5.76 0.85
N SER A 102 5.98 -5.19 2.04
CA SER A 102 7.06 -4.51 2.77
C SER A 102 8.16 -5.46 3.19
N CYS A 103 7.82 -6.65 3.68
CA CYS A 103 8.81 -7.66 4.07
C CYS A 103 9.67 -8.10 2.87
N ALA A 104 9.04 -8.44 1.75
CA ALA A 104 9.74 -8.81 0.53
C ALA A 104 10.59 -7.67 -0.03
N PHE A 105 10.10 -6.43 0.07
CA PHE A 105 10.80 -5.24 -0.39
C PHE A 105 12.04 -4.94 0.45
N ILE A 106 11.95 -5.06 1.78
CA ILE A 106 13.10 -4.93 2.68
C ILE A 106 14.15 -5.99 2.37
N ALA A 107 13.73 -7.25 2.17
CA ALA A 107 14.63 -8.33 1.80
C ALA A 107 15.33 -8.06 0.45
N TYR A 108 14.61 -7.53 -0.53
CA TYR A 108 15.17 -7.11 -1.82
C TYR A 108 16.21 -6.00 -1.67
N LEU A 109 15.90 -4.93 -0.94
CA LEU A 109 16.84 -3.84 -0.70
C LEU A 109 18.10 -4.31 0.04
N SER A 110 17.91 -5.18 1.04
CA SER A 110 19.04 -5.76 1.77
C SER A 110 19.95 -6.59 0.87
N GLY A 111 19.39 -7.31 -0.10
CA GLY A 111 20.16 -8.06 -1.09
C GLY A 111 20.93 -7.20 -2.09
N LEU A 112 20.53 -5.93 -2.29
CA LEU A 112 21.23 -4.98 -3.16
C LEU A 112 22.41 -4.27 -2.46
N THR A 113 22.49 -4.34 -1.13
CA THR A 113 23.51 -3.62 -0.36
C THR A 113 24.78 -4.43 -0.19
N ASN A 114 25.95 -3.78 -0.30
CA ASN A 114 27.23 -4.40 0.02
C ASN A 114 27.43 -4.39 1.54
N SER A 115 28.00 -5.48 2.10
CA SER A 115 28.25 -5.63 3.54
C SER A 115 29.09 -4.50 4.15
N ALA A 116 30.00 -3.90 3.38
CA ALA A 116 30.88 -2.81 3.84
C ALA A 116 30.17 -1.46 4.02
N TYR A 117 29.10 -1.19 3.24
CA TYR A 117 28.40 0.11 3.20
C TYR A 117 26.89 -0.07 3.33
N SER A 118 26.44 -1.17 3.90
CA SER A 118 25.02 -1.58 3.89
C SER A 118 24.06 -0.53 4.47
N ALA A 119 24.41 0.11 5.58
CA ALA A 119 23.56 1.09 6.24
C ALA A 119 23.33 2.34 5.35
N THR A 120 24.40 2.90 4.77
CA THR A 120 24.33 4.09 3.93
C THR A 120 23.63 3.80 2.62
N GLN A 121 23.95 2.68 1.98
CA GLN A 121 23.31 2.27 0.73
C GLN A 121 21.82 1.96 0.92
N TYR A 122 21.47 1.27 2.01
CA TYR A 122 20.06 0.99 2.35
C TYR A 122 19.28 2.28 2.59
N ALA A 123 19.82 3.22 3.36
CA ALA A 123 19.22 4.52 3.60
C ALA A 123 19.02 5.32 2.31
N LEU A 124 20.04 5.32 1.43
CA LEU A 124 19.97 6.01 0.14
C LEU A 124 18.89 5.38 -0.76
N PHE A 125 18.91 4.05 -0.94
CA PHE A 125 17.95 3.35 -1.77
C PHE A 125 16.51 3.53 -1.27
N SER A 126 16.28 3.41 0.04
CA SER A 126 14.95 3.64 0.63
C SER A 126 14.48 5.07 0.44
N SER A 127 15.34 6.05 0.63
CA SER A 127 15.01 7.47 0.45
C SER A 127 14.63 7.78 -0.99
N VAL A 128 15.43 7.36 -1.96
CA VAL A 128 15.17 7.58 -3.40
C VAL A 128 13.89 6.85 -3.84
N MET A 129 13.64 5.65 -3.32
CA MET A 129 12.44 4.89 -3.67
C MET A 129 11.14 5.49 -3.15
N PHE A 130 11.17 6.16 -2.00
CA PHE A 130 9.99 6.85 -1.46
C PHE A 130 9.83 8.28 -1.97
N LEU A 131 10.90 8.90 -2.47
CA LEU A 131 10.87 10.30 -2.94
C LEU A 131 9.87 10.48 -4.08
N LEU A 132 9.97 9.67 -5.13
CA LEU A 132 9.10 9.77 -6.31
C LEU A 132 7.63 9.51 -5.99
N PRO A 133 7.26 8.43 -5.29
CA PRO A 133 5.87 8.21 -4.89
C PRO A 133 5.30 9.34 -4.02
N LYS A 134 6.07 9.86 -3.06
CA LYS A 134 5.62 10.96 -2.20
C LYS A 134 5.46 12.27 -2.96
N PHE A 135 6.33 12.53 -3.92
CA PHE A 135 6.22 13.70 -4.80
C PHE A 135 4.94 13.64 -5.63
N ILE A 136 4.66 12.50 -6.26
CA ILE A 136 3.41 12.27 -7.02
C ILE A 136 2.19 12.39 -6.11
N ALA A 137 2.24 11.82 -4.91
CA ALA A 137 1.16 11.93 -3.92
C ALA A 137 0.87 13.37 -3.48
N GLY A 138 1.85 14.29 -3.58
CA GLY A 138 1.69 15.70 -3.29
C GLY A 138 0.68 16.42 -4.23
N PHE A 139 0.55 15.97 -5.47
CA PHE A 139 -0.38 16.55 -6.46
C PHE A 139 -1.81 16.02 -6.35
N ARG A 140 -2.09 15.11 -5.41
CA ARG A 140 -3.41 14.47 -5.27
C ARG A 140 -4.56 15.45 -5.11
N GLY A 141 -4.35 16.53 -4.32
CA GLY A 141 -5.40 17.52 -4.05
C GLY A 141 -5.94 18.11 -5.35
N GLN A 142 -5.05 18.58 -6.22
CA GLN A 142 -5.42 19.13 -7.52
C GLN A 142 -6.15 18.11 -8.40
N PHE A 143 -5.73 16.84 -8.34
CA PHE A 143 -6.35 15.77 -9.13
C PHE A 143 -7.76 15.45 -8.63
N VAL A 144 -7.93 15.32 -7.32
CA VAL A 144 -9.24 15.02 -6.70
C VAL A 144 -10.21 16.17 -6.87
N ASP A 145 -9.76 17.42 -6.74
CA ASP A 145 -10.59 18.62 -6.95
C ASP A 145 -11.08 18.73 -8.39
N THR A 146 -10.32 18.20 -9.36
CA THR A 146 -10.66 18.28 -10.79
C THR A 146 -11.47 17.09 -11.28
N TYR A 147 -11.16 15.87 -10.83
CA TYR A 147 -11.68 14.60 -11.38
C TYR A 147 -12.49 13.76 -10.38
N GLY A 148 -12.54 14.17 -9.11
CA GLY A 148 -13.23 13.44 -8.04
C GLY A 148 -12.44 12.25 -7.46
N SER A 149 -12.87 11.81 -6.27
CA SER A 149 -12.22 10.75 -5.49
C SER A 149 -12.28 9.38 -6.19
N GLU A 150 -13.40 9.05 -6.85
CA GLU A 150 -13.56 7.76 -7.55
C GLU A 150 -12.58 7.60 -8.72
N SER A 151 -12.41 8.65 -9.53
CA SER A 151 -11.47 8.65 -10.66
C SER A 151 -10.03 8.50 -10.18
N PHE A 152 -9.70 9.09 -9.03
CA PHE A 152 -8.40 8.94 -8.40
C PHE A 152 -8.13 7.51 -7.94
N LEU A 153 -9.11 6.85 -7.30
CA LEU A 153 -9.00 5.46 -6.86
C LEU A 153 -8.78 4.49 -8.03
N ILE A 154 -9.54 4.67 -9.11
CA ILE A 154 -9.41 3.88 -10.33
C ILE A 154 -8.03 4.08 -10.96
N THR A 155 -7.56 5.32 -11.05
CA THR A 155 -6.22 5.63 -11.58
C THR A 155 -5.12 5.00 -10.74
N THR A 156 -5.26 5.02 -9.41
CA THR A 156 -4.30 4.40 -8.49
C THR A 156 -4.28 2.87 -8.63
N ALA A 157 -5.45 2.24 -8.81
CA ALA A 157 -5.55 0.81 -9.08
C ALA A 157 -4.90 0.45 -10.43
N LEU A 158 -5.11 1.25 -11.48
CA LEU A 158 -4.47 1.07 -12.78
C LEU A 158 -2.94 1.25 -12.72
N LEU A 159 -2.44 2.19 -11.92
CA LEU A 159 -1.00 2.31 -11.66
C LEU A 159 -0.43 1.06 -11.00
N GLY A 160 -1.18 0.45 -10.06
CA GLY A 160 -0.82 -0.84 -9.45
C GLY A 160 -0.73 -1.97 -10.48
N LEU A 161 -1.69 -2.05 -11.41
CA LEU A 161 -1.67 -3.01 -12.51
C LEU A 161 -0.52 -2.77 -13.49
N TYR A 162 -0.19 -1.51 -13.78
CA TYR A 162 0.94 -1.17 -14.65
C TYR A 162 2.28 -1.66 -14.07
N VAL A 163 2.43 -1.61 -12.75
CA VAL A 163 3.62 -2.15 -12.05
C VAL A 163 3.78 -3.66 -12.24
N LEU A 164 2.69 -4.41 -12.46
CA LEU A 164 2.73 -5.86 -12.70
C LEU A 164 3.24 -6.22 -14.09
N ILE A 165 3.18 -5.29 -15.04
CA ILE A 165 3.59 -5.51 -16.44
C ILE A 165 5.08 -5.18 -16.63
N LEU A 166 5.64 -4.35 -15.74
CA LEU A 166 7.06 -3.94 -15.74
C LEU A 166 7.93 -4.92 -14.92
#